data_d8036879790b953004c32bf01e5f3f6b
#
_entry.id   d8036879790b953004c32bf01e5f3f6b
#
_cell.length_a   1.000
_cell.length_b   1.000
_cell.length_c   1.000
_cell.angle_alpha   90.00
_cell.angle_beta   90.00
_cell.angle_gamma   90.00
#
_symmetry.space_group_name_H-M   'P 1'
#
loop_
_entity.id
_entity.type
_entity.pdbx_description
1 polymer ?
#
loop_
_entity_poly.entity_id
_entity_poly.type
_entity_poly.pdbx_seq_one_letter_code
_entity_poly.pdbx_strand_id
1 'polypeptide(L)'
;MTVPEARLTVTGEDWYGREVQGERFADTDFVAVDFGDLRSVGAVLENCTFRRCRFNTSVHTDSAFTGCTFAYCTFFDARFVRCKLVGSTFTGCEFDLVQVDGGNWSFVALPGAALGSTQWRGVRLTEADLDRVQAVGAVWRDLDLTGASLVGIDLRQADLRGSSLWSLDPAAAQLSGAIVTPEQALVIAAALGLDVRVDD
;
A
#
# COMPACT_ATOMS: atom_id res chain seq x y z
N MET A 1 -23.40 -5.53 29.21
CA MET A 1 -21.97 -5.24 29.06
C MET A 1 -21.29 -6.53 28.67
N THR A 2 -21.03 -6.74 27.39
CA THR A 2 -20.21 -7.88 26.90
C THR A 2 -18.77 -7.61 27.30
N VAL A 3 -18.18 -8.51 28.09
CA VAL A 3 -16.73 -8.50 28.35
C VAL A 3 -16.06 -8.69 26.99
N PRO A 4 -15.12 -7.81 26.58
CA PRO A 4 -14.40 -8.04 25.33
C PRO A 4 -13.67 -9.39 25.44
N GLU A 5 -13.89 -10.27 24.49
CA GLU A 5 -13.11 -11.50 24.36
C GLU A 5 -11.62 -11.14 24.28
N ALA A 6 -10.78 -11.82 25.06
CA ALA A 6 -9.34 -11.58 25.06
C ALA A 6 -8.79 -11.91 23.65
N ARG A 7 -8.08 -10.95 23.04
CA ARG A 7 -7.43 -11.17 21.75
C ARG A 7 -6.41 -12.30 21.87
N LEU A 8 -6.37 -13.17 20.87
CA LEU A 8 -5.33 -14.19 20.76
C LEU A 8 -3.99 -13.48 20.52
N THR A 9 -2.93 -13.89 21.24
CA THR A 9 -1.59 -13.34 21.02
C THR A 9 -0.63 -14.44 20.62
N VAL A 10 0.06 -14.23 19.50
CA VAL A 10 1.14 -15.08 18.97
C VAL A 10 2.43 -14.30 19.08
N THR A 11 3.39 -14.79 19.86
CA THR A 11 4.62 -14.04 20.15
C THR A 11 5.88 -14.84 19.84
N GLY A 12 6.79 -14.24 19.07
CA GLY A 12 8.13 -14.78 18.81
C GLY A 12 8.13 -16.11 18.08
N GLU A 13 7.03 -16.47 17.40
CA GLU A 13 6.96 -17.69 16.62
C GLU A 13 7.73 -17.54 15.29
N ASP A 14 8.29 -18.64 14.85
CA ASP A 14 8.93 -18.77 13.55
C ASP A 14 7.95 -19.39 12.55
N TRP A 15 7.46 -18.56 11.62
CA TRP A 15 6.61 -18.97 10.50
C TRP A 15 7.38 -18.88 9.18
N TYR A 16 8.69 -18.82 9.24
CA TYR A 16 9.56 -18.74 8.05
C TYR A 16 9.28 -19.88 7.07
N GLY A 17 9.08 -19.54 5.80
CA GLY A 17 8.83 -20.51 4.73
C GLY A 17 7.50 -21.28 4.85
N ARG A 18 6.62 -20.93 5.80
CA ARG A 18 5.33 -21.61 5.98
C ARG A 18 4.40 -21.36 4.79
N GLU A 19 3.64 -22.39 4.43
CA GLU A 19 2.50 -22.27 3.51
C GLU A 19 1.19 -22.16 4.29
N VAL A 20 0.39 -21.15 3.93
CA VAL A 20 -0.90 -20.82 4.55
C VAL A 20 -1.96 -20.82 3.46
N GLN A 21 -2.92 -21.73 3.52
CA GLN A 21 -3.97 -21.88 2.50
C GLN A 21 -5.35 -21.75 3.11
N GLY A 22 -6.05 -20.65 2.83
CA GLY A 22 -7.42 -20.41 3.28
C GLY A 22 -7.59 -20.28 4.80
N GLU A 23 -6.50 -20.21 5.56
CA GLU A 23 -6.55 -20.03 7.01
C GLU A 23 -7.17 -18.68 7.37
N ARG A 24 -7.86 -18.64 8.53
CA ARG A 24 -8.52 -17.45 9.03
C ARG A 24 -8.01 -17.07 10.41
N PHE A 25 -7.68 -15.80 10.56
CA PHE A 25 -7.29 -15.18 11.82
C PHE A 25 -8.13 -13.92 12.01
N ALA A 26 -8.77 -13.80 13.16
CA ALA A 26 -9.50 -12.60 13.53
C ALA A 26 -9.02 -12.12 14.89
N ASP A 27 -9.00 -10.81 15.08
CA ASP A 27 -8.69 -10.17 16.36
C ASP A 27 -7.45 -10.75 17.05
N THR A 28 -6.41 -11.06 16.24
CA THR A 28 -5.17 -11.71 16.70
C THR A 28 -4.01 -10.70 16.70
N ASP A 29 -3.23 -10.72 17.77
CA ASP A 29 -2.02 -9.91 17.92
C ASP A 29 -0.78 -10.78 17.65
N PHE A 30 -0.07 -10.47 16.56
CA PHE A 30 1.21 -11.08 16.21
C PHE A 30 2.35 -10.15 16.66
N VAL A 31 3.22 -10.63 17.54
CA VAL A 31 4.32 -9.83 18.08
C VAL A 31 5.65 -10.51 17.82
N ALA A 32 6.54 -9.85 17.12
CA ALA A 32 7.88 -10.34 16.78
C ALA A 32 7.85 -11.73 16.10
N VAL A 33 6.85 -11.97 15.25
CA VAL A 33 6.74 -13.20 14.46
C VAL A 33 7.52 -13.06 13.15
N ASP A 34 8.22 -14.11 12.76
CA ASP A 34 8.91 -14.17 11.48
C ASP A 34 8.02 -14.83 10.41
N PHE A 35 7.53 -14.00 9.48
CA PHE A 35 6.79 -14.42 8.29
C PHE A 35 7.68 -14.41 7.02
N GLY A 36 9.00 -14.43 7.16
CA GLY A 36 9.93 -14.45 6.03
C GLY A 36 9.69 -15.67 5.13
N ASP A 37 9.79 -15.49 3.82
CA ASP A 37 9.52 -16.51 2.79
C ASP A 37 8.14 -17.21 2.90
N LEU A 38 7.25 -16.75 3.79
CA LEU A 38 5.90 -17.31 3.93
C LEU A 38 5.12 -17.13 2.62
N ARG A 39 4.36 -18.15 2.26
CA ARG A 39 3.45 -18.14 1.11
C ARG A 39 2.01 -18.28 1.60
N SER A 40 1.17 -17.25 1.37
CA SER A 40 -0.26 -17.36 1.66
C SER A 40 -1.09 -17.33 0.39
N VAL A 41 -2.10 -18.19 0.34
CA VAL A 41 -3.09 -18.21 -0.74
C VAL A 41 -4.49 -18.24 -0.11
N GLY A 42 -5.30 -17.20 -0.37
CA GLY A 42 -6.67 -17.11 0.14
C GLY A 42 -6.76 -16.98 1.66
N ALA A 43 -5.69 -16.63 2.35
CA ALA A 43 -5.71 -16.39 3.79
C ALA A 43 -6.56 -15.15 4.12
N VAL A 44 -7.26 -15.18 5.25
CA VAL A 44 -8.11 -14.08 5.70
C VAL A 44 -7.68 -13.67 7.10
N LEU A 45 -7.20 -12.44 7.22
CA LEU A 45 -6.78 -11.83 8.47
C LEU A 45 -7.64 -10.57 8.69
N GLU A 46 -8.46 -10.58 9.73
CA GLU A 46 -9.41 -9.50 10.04
C GLU A 46 -9.08 -8.87 11.39
N ASN A 47 -8.94 -7.55 11.42
CA ASN A 47 -8.64 -6.77 12.64
C ASN A 47 -7.40 -7.27 13.40
N CYS A 48 -6.44 -7.88 12.70
CA CYS A 48 -5.21 -8.37 13.32
C CYS A 48 -4.20 -7.23 13.52
N THR A 49 -3.35 -7.37 14.52
CA THR A 49 -2.23 -6.46 14.76
C THR A 49 -0.91 -7.19 14.55
N PHE A 50 -0.03 -6.60 13.77
CA PHE A 50 1.33 -7.09 13.54
C PHE A 50 2.30 -6.06 14.12
N ARG A 51 3.09 -6.47 15.11
CA ARG A 51 4.06 -5.58 15.76
C ARG A 51 5.45 -6.17 15.69
N ARG A 52 6.39 -5.46 15.09
CA ARG A 52 7.79 -5.89 14.90
C ARG A 52 7.89 -7.25 14.19
N CYS A 53 6.97 -7.53 13.29
CA CYS A 53 6.96 -8.73 12.47
C CYS A 53 7.79 -8.54 11.22
N ARG A 54 8.34 -9.62 10.69
CA ARG A 54 9.14 -9.64 9.47
C ARG A 54 8.39 -10.36 8.36
N PHE A 55 8.10 -9.66 7.26
CA PHE A 55 7.45 -10.18 6.06
C PHE A 55 8.41 -10.25 4.86
N ASN A 56 9.71 -10.31 5.13
CA ASN A 56 10.71 -10.25 4.08
C ASN A 56 10.56 -11.44 3.13
N THR A 57 10.59 -11.18 1.81
CA THR A 57 10.45 -12.21 0.76
C THR A 57 9.13 -13.01 0.80
N SER A 58 8.17 -12.61 1.65
CA SER A 58 6.87 -13.26 1.71
C SER A 58 6.04 -13.01 0.45
N VAL A 59 5.19 -13.97 0.09
CA VAL A 59 4.30 -13.89 -1.07
C VAL A 59 2.86 -14.15 -0.64
N HIS A 60 2.01 -13.16 -0.84
CA HIS A 60 0.59 -13.22 -0.52
C HIS A 60 -0.23 -13.16 -1.80
N THR A 61 -1.07 -14.17 -2.04
CA THR A 61 -1.92 -14.25 -3.24
C THR A 61 -3.38 -14.39 -2.83
N ASP A 62 -4.27 -13.60 -3.42
CA ASP A 62 -5.71 -13.63 -3.18
C ASP A 62 -6.10 -13.60 -1.68
N SER A 63 -5.20 -13.03 -0.85
CA SER A 63 -5.33 -12.99 0.61
C SER A 63 -5.90 -11.65 1.07
N ALA A 64 -6.54 -11.64 2.24
CA ALA A 64 -7.14 -10.44 2.82
C ALA A 64 -6.51 -10.10 4.17
N PHE A 65 -6.14 -8.84 4.35
CA PHE A 65 -5.67 -8.23 5.58
C PHE A 65 -6.56 -7.01 5.85
N THR A 66 -7.79 -7.24 6.26
CA THR A 66 -8.81 -6.19 6.39
C THR A 66 -8.80 -5.59 7.79
N GLY A 67 -8.73 -4.27 7.89
CA GLY A 67 -8.68 -3.56 9.18
C GLY A 67 -7.48 -3.91 10.03
N CYS A 68 -6.39 -4.39 9.41
CA CYS A 68 -5.19 -4.79 10.12
C CYS A 68 -4.27 -3.60 10.46
N THR A 69 -3.51 -3.72 11.52
CA THR A 69 -2.50 -2.74 11.92
C THR A 69 -1.11 -3.35 11.83
N PHE A 70 -0.23 -2.70 11.07
CA PHE A 70 1.17 -3.08 10.96
C PHE A 70 2.02 -1.99 11.62
N ALA A 71 2.74 -2.35 12.68
CA ALA A 71 3.58 -1.42 13.43
C ALA A 71 5.03 -1.94 13.51
N TYR A 72 5.96 -1.15 12.97
CA TYR A 72 7.40 -1.46 12.95
C TYR A 72 7.71 -2.81 12.29
N CYS A 73 7.01 -3.15 11.21
CA CYS A 73 7.22 -4.35 10.40
C CYS A 73 8.14 -4.08 9.22
N THR A 74 8.81 -5.12 8.72
CA THR A 74 9.67 -5.06 7.53
C THR A 74 9.10 -5.89 6.40
N PHE A 75 9.17 -5.36 5.16
CA PHE A 75 8.59 -5.97 3.95
C PHE A 75 9.61 -6.03 2.80
N PHE A 76 10.87 -6.33 3.08
CA PHE A 76 11.88 -6.42 2.04
C PHE A 76 11.52 -7.49 1.00
N ASP A 77 11.43 -7.11 -0.28
CA ASP A 77 11.03 -7.96 -1.43
C ASP A 77 9.72 -8.76 -1.20
N ALA A 78 8.81 -8.22 -0.39
CA ALA A 78 7.51 -8.83 -0.20
C ALA A 78 6.59 -8.60 -1.42
N ARG A 79 5.70 -9.56 -1.71
CA ARG A 79 4.79 -9.51 -2.86
C ARG A 79 3.35 -9.72 -2.42
N PHE A 80 2.48 -8.81 -2.91
CA PHE A 80 1.04 -8.90 -2.71
C PHE A 80 0.36 -8.98 -4.09
N VAL A 81 -0.24 -10.12 -4.40
CA VAL A 81 -0.92 -10.36 -5.69
C VAL A 81 -2.41 -10.48 -5.45
N ARG A 82 -3.19 -9.55 -5.99
CA ARG A 82 -4.66 -9.46 -5.86
C ARG A 82 -5.15 -9.49 -4.40
N CYS A 83 -4.36 -8.94 -3.48
CA CYS A 83 -4.70 -8.92 -2.05
C CYS A 83 -5.65 -7.77 -1.69
N LYS A 84 -6.40 -7.96 -0.59
CA LYS A 84 -7.25 -6.92 0.02
C LYS A 84 -6.61 -6.44 1.31
N LEU A 85 -6.31 -5.14 1.39
CA LEU A 85 -5.79 -4.49 2.59
C LEU A 85 -6.70 -3.34 3.05
N VAL A 86 -7.99 -3.47 2.79
CA VAL A 86 -9.00 -2.42 3.05
C VAL A 86 -8.97 -1.97 4.51
N GLY A 87 -8.79 -0.67 4.72
CA GLY A 87 -8.76 -0.04 6.04
C GLY A 87 -7.58 -0.42 6.91
N SER A 88 -6.54 -1.02 6.35
CA SER A 88 -5.34 -1.36 7.11
C SER A 88 -4.39 -0.17 7.26
N THR A 89 -3.63 -0.15 8.34
CA THR A 89 -2.73 0.95 8.69
C THR A 89 -1.28 0.47 8.85
N PHE A 90 -0.34 1.29 8.43
CA PHE A 90 1.09 1.00 8.54
C PHE A 90 1.81 2.15 9.24
N THR A 91 2.52 1.85 10.32
CA THR A 91 3.25 2.85 11.11
C THR A 91 4.69 2.38 11.35
N GLY A 92 5.66 3.19 10.95
CA GLY A 92 7.08 2.88 11.14
C GLY A 92 7.54 1.59 10.44
N CYS A 93 6.90 1.24 9.33
CA CYS A 93 7.22 0.06 8.53
C CYS A 93 8.25 0.39 7.43
N GLU A 94 9.02 -0.63 7.01
CA GLU A 94 10.00 -0.56 5.94
C GLU A 94 9.52 -1.33 4.71
N PHE A 95 9.65 -0.72 3.50
CA PHE A 95 9.05 -1.23 2.25
C PHE A 95 10.06 -1.31 1.10
N ASP A 96 11.20 -1.92 1.31
CA ASP A 96 12.20 -2.03 0.25
C ASP A 96 11.82 -3.12 -0.76
N LEU A 97 11.84 -2.78 -2.06
CA LEU A 97 11.57 -3.66 -3.20
C LEU A 97 10.18 -4.33 -3.19
N VAL A 98 9.22 -3.80 -2.43
CA VAL A 98 7.86 -4.36 -2.35
C VAL A 98 7.16 -4.28 -3.71
N GLN A 99 6.47 -5.35 -4.07
CA GLN A 99 5.68 -5.46 -5.29
C GLN A 99 4.22 -5.70 -4.95
N VAL A 100 3.33 -4.89 -5.54
CA VAL A 100 1.87 -5.04 -5.41
C VAL A 100 1.27 -5.12 -6.81
N ASP A 101 0.58 -6.22 -7.10
CA ASP A 101 -0.06 -6.47 -8.37
C ASP A 101 -1.57 -6.67 -8.18
N GLY A 102 -2.34 -5.68 -8.56
CA GLY A 102 -3.79 -5.64 -8.37
C GLY A 102 -4.22 -5.63 -6.91
N GLY A 103 -5.51 -5.85 -6.71
CA GLY A 103 -6.10 -5.92 -5.39
C GLY A 103 -6.76 -4.62 -4.93
N ASN A 104 -7.31 -4.66 -3.72
CA ASN A 104 -8.06 -3.55 -3.14
C ASN A 104 -7.41 -3.08 -1.83
N TRP A 105 -6.80 -1.92 -1.88
CA TRP A 105 -6.15 -1.25 -0.75
C TRP A 105 -6.88 0.08 -0.40
N SER A 106 -8.20 0.15 -0.66
CA SER A 106 -9.00 1.33 -0.30
C SER A 106 -8.94 1.60 1.19
N PHE A 107 -8.95 2.87 1.57
CA PHE A 107 -8.85 3.33 2.96
C PHE A 107 -7.58 2.89 3.70
N VAL A 108 -6.55 2.43 2.99
CA VAL A 108 -5.26 2.14 3.62
C VAL A 108 -4.60 3.43 4.10
N ALA A 109 -3.90 3.37 5.24
CA ALA A 109 -3.11 4.50 5.72
C ALA A 109 -1.61 4.16 5.72
N LEU A 110 -0.85 4.94 4.96
CA LEU A 110 0.60 4.84 4.77
C LEU A 110 1.30 6.20 4.94
N PRO A 111 0.85 7.09 5.85
CA PRO A 111 1.38 8.45 5.90
C PRO A 111 2.90 8.47 6.14
N GLY A 112 3.62 9.21 5.31
CA GLY A 112 5.07 9.35 5.41
C GLY A 112 5.89 8.11 5.07
N ALA A 113 5.27 7.06 4.53
CA ALA A 113 5.98 5.83 4.17
C ALA A 113 7.02 6.07 3.06
N ALA A 114 8.17 5.40 3.16
CA ALA A 114 9.20 5.39 2.12
C ALA A 114 8.90 4.27 1.12
N LEU A 115 8.44 4.64 -0.09
CA LEU A 115 7.97 3.71 -1.12
C LEU A 115 8.75 3.85 -2.44
N GLY A 116 9.91 4.52 -2.45
CA GLY A 116 10.67 4.82 -3.67
C GLY A 116 11.16 3.59 -4.43
N SER A 117 11.47 2.50 -3.74
CA SER A 117 11.92 1.25 -4.37
C SER A 117 10.77 0.30 -4.74
N THR A 118 9.50 0.72 -4.58
CA THR A 118 8.33 -0.16 -4.74
C THR A 118 7.78 -0.16 -6.17
N GLN A 119 7.09 -1.24 -6.52
CA GLN A 119 6.37 -1.38 -7.79
C GLN A 119 4.92 -1.77 -7.53
N TRP A 120 4.00 -0.87 -7.83
CA TRP A 120 2.57 -1.08 -7.65
C TRP A 120 1.87 -0.96 -9.00
N ARG A 121 1.02 -1.94 -9.34
CA ARG A 121 0.32 -2.00 -10.64
C ARG A 121 -1.14 -2.41 -10.45
N GLY A 122 -2.07 -1.65 -11.06
CA GLY A 122 -3.49 -1.99 -11.07
C GLY A 122 -4.15 -2.05 -9.68
N VAL A 123 -3.62 -1.32 -8.70
CA VAL A 123 -4.09 -1.35 -7.31
C VAL A 123 -5.15 -0.29 -7.09
N ARG A 124 -6.24 -0.66 -6.41
CA ARG A 124 -7.23 0.31 -5.95
C ARG A 124 -6.79 0.91 -4.62
N LEU A 125 -6.61 2.22 -4.60
CA LEU A 125 -6.21 3.04 -3.44
C LEU A 125 -7.26 4.13 -3.15
N THR A 126 -8.53 3.86 -3.45
CA THR A 126 -9.63 4.81 -3.23
C THR A 126 -9.66 5.22 -1.76
N GLU A 127 -9.73 6.54 -1.50
CA GLU A 127 -9.78 7.11 -0.14
C GLU A 127 -8.57 6.70 0.75
N ALA A 128 -7.44 6.35 0.16
CA ALA A 128 -6.22 6.04 0.93
C ALA A 128 -5.58 7.31 1.51
N ASP A 129 -4.97 7.19 2.68
CA ASP A 129 -4.10 8.23 3.25
C ASP A 129 -2.64 7.95 2.83
N LEU A 130 -2.16 8.74 1.88
CA LEU A 130 -0.81 8.71 1.33
C LEU A 130 -0.06 10.04 1.60
N ASP A 131 -0.49 10.79 2.62
CA ASP A 131 0.13 12.06 2.96
C ASP A 131 1.62 11.90 3.25
N ARG A 132 2.42 12.78 2.66
CA ARG A 132 3.88 12.82 2.82
C ARG A 132 4.62 11.52 2.45
N VAL A 133 3.98 10.63 1.71
CA VAL A 133 4.66 9.44 1.16
C VAL A 133 5.84 9.87 0.30
N GLN A 134 6.96 9.16 0.45
CA GLN A 134 8.18 9.33 -0.33
C GLN A 134 8.26 8.23 -1.38
N ALA A 135 7.82 8.52 -2.61
CA ALA A 135 7.77 7.56 -3.71
C ALA A 135 8.71 7.95 -4.87
N VAL A 136 9.88 8.51 -4.55
CA VAL A 136 10.87 8.95 -5.54
C VAL A 136 11.34 7.76 -6.37
N GLY A 137 11.12 7.79 -7.70
CA GLY A 137 11.50 6.73 -8.63
C GLY A 137 10.63 5.47 -8.58
N ALA A 138 9.58 5.45 -7.77
CA ALA A 138 8.65 4.32 -7.69
C ALA A 138 7.95 4.04 -9.03
N VAL A 139 7.55 2.79 -9.25
CA VAL A 139 6.70 2.43 -10.40
C VAL A 139 5.26 2.25 -9.89
N TRP A 140 4.44 3.28 -10.09
CA TRP A 140 3.04 3.35 -9.67
C TRP A 140 2.12 3.46 -10.87
N ARG A 141 1.82 2.33 -11.50
CA ARG A 141 1.07 2.28 -12.76
C ARG A 141 -0.35 1.77 -12.58
N ASP A 142 -1.26 2.39 -13.32
CA ASP A 142 -2.66 1.97 -13.39
C ASP A 142 -3.33 1.95 -11.99
N LEU A 143 -2.94 2.88 -11.10
CA LEU A 143 -3.50 2.99 -9.75
C LEU A 143 -4.80 3.80 -9.76
N ASP A 144 -5.81 3.32 -9.04
CA ASP A 144 -7.00 4.10 -8.73
C ASP A 144 -6.78 4.89 -7.43
N LEU A 145 -6.41 6.16 -7.57
CA LEU A 145 -6.16 7.09 -6.47
C LEU A 145 -7.38 8.00 -6.18
N THR A 146 -8.58 7.61 -6.61
CA THR A 146 -9.79 8.42 -6.43
C THR A 146 -10.04 8.70 -4.94
N GLY A 147 -10.15 9.98 -4.58
CA GLY A 147 -10.37 10.42 -3.20
C GLY A 147 -9.18 10.22 -2.26
N ALA A 148 -8.04 9.70 -2.72
CA ALA A 148 -6.86 9.55 -1.88
C ALA A 148 -6.31 10.90 -1.43
N SER A 149 -5.86 10.98 -0.17
CA SER A 149 -5.11 12.13 0.34
C SER A 149 -3.64 11.99 -0.07
N LEU A 150 -3.12 13.01 -0.79
CA LEU A 150 -1.78 13.05 -1.37
C LEU A 150 -1.02 14.31 -0.92
N VAL A 151 -1.34 14.85 0.24
CA VAL A 151 -0.78 16.10 0.74
C VAL A 151 0.71 15.94 0.99
N GLY A 152 1.52 16.76 0.31
CA GLY A 152 2.98 16.76 0.47
C GLY A 152 3.68 15.49 -0.02
N ILE A 153 3.05 14.74 -0.92
CA ILE A 153 3.63 13.53 -1.53
C ILE A 153 4.84 13.88 -2.41
N ASP A 154 5.86 13.04 -2.36
CA ASP A 154 7.03 13.14 -3.22
C ASP A 154 7.03 12.05 -4.29
N LEU A 155 6.68 12.44 -5.52
CA LEU A 155 6.57 11.60 -6.71
C LEU A 155 7.66 11.92 -7.74
N ARG A 156 8.75 12.54 -7.33
CA ARG A 156 9.85 12.84 -8.26
C ARG A 156 10.35 11.57 -8.94
N GLN A 157 10.51 11.64 -10.26
CA GLN A 157 11.00 10.52 -11.08
C GLN A 157 10.11 9.26 -11.03
N ALA A 158 8.93 9.29 -10.39
CA ALA A 158 8.02 8.16 -10.35
C ALA A 158 7.34 7.92 -11.71
N ASP A 159 7.11 6.67 -12.08
CA ASP A 159 6.32 6.29 -13.25
C ASP A 159 4.84 6.14 -12.85
N LEU A 160 4.03 7.13 -13.20
CA LEU A 160 2.62 7.24 -12.80
C LEU A 160 1.65 6.89 -13.94
N ARG A 161 2.14 6.39 -15.08
CA ARG A 161 1.32 6.17 -16.26
C ARG A 161 0.11 5.28 -15.99
N GLY A 162 -1.05 5.73 -16.47
CA GLY A 162 -2.33 5.04 -16.29
C GLY A 162 -2.99 5.25 -14.92
N SER A 163 -2.31 5.85 -13.95
CA SER A 163 -2.89 6.13 -12.63
C SER A 163 -3.83 7.32 -12.65
N SER A 164 -4.88 7.30 -11.82
CA SER A 164 -5.82 8.40 -11.68
C SER A 164 -5.21 9.52 -10.85
N LEU A 165 -5.01 10.71 -11.46
CA LEU A 165 -4.35 11.85 -10.80
C LEU A 165 -5.34 12.98 -10.44
N TRP A 166 -6.64 12.73 -10.44
CA TRP A 166 -7.65 13.75 -10.16
C TRP A 166 -7.61 14.29 -8.73
N SER A 167 -7.15 13.47 -7.77
CA SER A 167 -7.00 13.87 -6.37
C SER A 167 -5.66 14.57 -6.08
N LEU A 168 -4.76 14.67 -7.06
CA LEU A 168 -3.44 15.25 -6.90
C LEU A 168 -3.52 16.77 -6.98
N ASP A 169 -3.03 17.46 -5.96
CA ASP A 169 -2.71 18.89 -6.02
C ASP A 169 -1.26 19.05 -6.51
N PRO A 170 -1.05 19.43 -7.78
CA PRO A 170 0.30 19.57 -8.33
C PRO A 170 1.10 20.74 -7.74
N ALA A 171 0.43 21.70 -7.07
CA ALA A 171 1.10 22.78 -6.37
C ALA A 171 1.68 22.35 -5.01
N ALA A 172 1.10 21.31 -4.39
CA ALA A 172 1.53 20.77 -3.11
C ALA A 172 2.41 19.51 -3.23
N ALA A 173 2.40 18.82 -4.40
CA ALA A 173 3.17 17.63 -4.66
C ALA A 173 4.53 17.92 -5.32
N GLN A 174 5.51 17.04 -5.10
CA GLN A 174 6.78 17.11 -5.80
C GLN A 174 6.75 16.18 -7.03
N LEU A 175 6.79 16.75 -8.26
CA LEU A 175 6.58 16.01 -9.51
C LEU A 175 7.77 16.07 -10.48
N SER A 176 8.91 16.63 -10.10
CA SER A 176 10.05 16.79 -10.99
C SER A 176 10.51 15.46 -11.58
N GLY A 177 10.47 15.34 -12.91
CA GLY A 177 10.87 14.13 -13.62
C GLY A 177 9.85 12.96 -13.52
N ALA A 178 8.67 13.16 -12.95
CA ALA A 178 7.61 12.17 -12.96
C ALA A 178 7.20 11.83 -14.41
N ILE A 179 6.93 10.54 -14.66
CA ILE A 179 6.53 10.03 -15.98
C ILE A 179 5.01 9.86 -16.00
N VAL A 180 4.34 10.57 -16.91
CA VAL A 180 2.89 10.56 -17.08
C VAL A 180 2.52 10.36 -18.53
N THR A 181 1.25 10.05 -18.84
CA THR A 181 0.73 10.07 -20.21
C THR A 181 0.33 11.49 -20.62
N PRO A 182 0.14 11.76 -21.93
CA PRO A 182 -0.38 13.06 -22.38
C PRO A 182 -1.71 13.43 -21.73
N GLU A 183 -2.63 12.46 -21.56
CA GLU A 183 -3.93 12.68 -20.92
C GLU A 183 -3.77 13.07 -19.45
N GLN A 184 -2.86 12.43 -18.73
CA GLN A 184 -2.55 12.79 -17.34
C GLN A 184 -1.90 14.18 -17.24
N ALA A 185 -1.06 14.57 -18.23
CA ALA A 185 -0.49 15.90 -18.28
C ALA A 185 -1.57 16.98 -18.41
N LEU A 186 -2.65 16.72 -19.17
CA LEU A 186 -3.81 17.63 -19.25
C LEU A 186 -4.53 17.77 -17.91
N VAL A 187 -4.69 16.67 -17.17
CA VAL A 187 -5.27 16.70 -15.81
C VAL A 187 -4.45 17.58 -14.87
N ILE A 188 -3.13 17.42 -14.89
CA ILE A 188 -2.20 18.21 -14.07
C ILE A 188 -2.25 19.70 -14.50
N ALA A 189 -2.26 19.99 -15.80
CA ALA A 189 -2.36 21.34 -16.31
C ALA A 189 -3.66 22.03 -15.89
N ALA A 190 -4.79 21.31 -15.97
CA ALA A 190 -6.08 21.82 -15.53
C ALA A 190 -6.10 22.09 -14.01
N ALA A 191 -5.49 21.21 -13.19
CA ALA A 191 -5.38 21.40 -11.75
C ALA A 191 -4.51 22.61 -11.37
N LEU A 192 -3.56 23.00 -12.24
CA LEU A 192 -2.78 24.24 -12.13
C LEU A 192 -3.53 25.48 -12.66
N GLY A 193 -4.77 25.35 -13.12
CA GLY A 193 -5.59 26.44 -13.65
C GLY A 193 -5.27 26.81 -15.10
N LEU A 194 -4.55 25.98 -15.86
CA LEU A 194 -4.27 26.22 -17.26
C LEU A 194 -5.47 25.86 -18.16
N ASP A 195 -5.79 26.73 -19.14
CA ASP A 195 -6.76 26.45 -20.20
C ASP A 195 -6.01 25.84 -21.39
N VAL A 196 -6.10 24.54 -21.54
CA VAL A 196 -5.41 23.81 -22.62
C VAL A 196 -6.33 23.73 -23.83
N ARG A 197 -5.89 24.32 -24.96
CA ARG A 197 -6.63 24.31 -26.23
C ARG A 197 -5.84 23.52 -27.27
N VAL A 198 -6.58 22.75 -28.07
CA VAL A 198 -6.04 22.13 -29.27
C VAL A 198 -6.25 23.14 -30.40
N ASP A 199 -5.21 23.44 -31.17
CA ASP A 199 -5.34 24.30 -32.36
C ASP A 199 -6.27 23.58 -33.37
N ASP A 200 -7.26 24.35 -33.88
CA ASP A 200 -8.19 23.91 -34.94
C ASP A 200 -7.50 23.75 -36.30
#